data_d34093513a58399a21f23ca2d8c38d9d
#
_entry.id   d34093513a58399a21f23ca2d8c38d9d
#
_cell.length_a   1.000
_cell.length_b   1.000
_cell.length_c   1.000
_cell.angle_alpha   90.00
_cell.angle_beta   90.00
_cell.angle_gamma   90.00
#
_symmetry.space_group_name_H-M   'P 1'
#
loop_
_entity.id
_entity.type
_entity.pdbx_description
1 polymer ?
#
loop_
_entity_poly.entity_id
_entity_poly.type
_entity_poly.pdbx_seq_one_letter_code
_entity_poly.pdbx_strand_id
1 'polypeptide(L)'
;MAQGQSTMADPACKACQGSWPRADHFIADLGLSNAYLHDDQFFPGWTLVVLKRHATELFHLAPTERIQLMEEVSLVAQSLARVYEARKINYELLGNQLPHIHWHLIPRLANDPAPHEPVWRVKHDLKLRSGSELQSAVQRLQQALHSAR
;
A
#
# COMPACT_ATOMS: atom_id res chain seq x y z
N MET A 1 1.71 30.32 -11.64
CA MET A 1 1.56 30.60 -10.19
C MET A 1 1.15 29.30 -9.51
N ALA A 2 2.04 28.70 -8.75
CA ALA A 2 1.72 27.51 -7.99
C ALA A 2 0.83 27.95 -6.81
N GLN A 3 -0.44 27.64 -6.88
CA GLN A 3 -1.31 27.76 -5.71
C GLN A 3 -0.84 26.71 -4.71
N GLY A 4 -0.25 27.19 -3.61
CA GLY A 4 0.10 26.36 -2.47
C GLY A 4 -1.16 25.70 -1.92
N GLN A 5 -1.38 24.46 -2.32
CA GLN A 5 -2.48 23.68 -1.76
C GLN A 5 -2.10 23.26 -0.35
N SER A 6 -3.00 23.57 0.54
CA SER A 6 -2.97 23.33 1.97
C SER A 6 -2.47 21.92 2.30
N THR A 7 -1.41 21.83 3.10
CA THR A 7 -0.90 20.61 3.71
C THR A 7 -1.77 20.14 4.90
N MET A 8 -2.96 20.71 5.06
CA MET A 8 -3.85 20.43 6.19
C MET A 8 -4.61 19.12 5.96
N ALA A 9 -4.66 18.31 7.02
CA ALA A 9 -5.48 17.10 7.05
C ALA A 9 -6.93 17.41 6.68
N ASP A 10 -7.51 16.61 5.78
CA ASP A 10 -8.94 16.70 5.47
C ASP A 10 -9.73 15.97 6.56
N PRO A 11 -10.61 16.67 7.31
CA PRO A 11 -11.40 16.03 8.38
C PRO A 11 -12.41 14.99 7.86
N ALA A 12 -12.75 14.99 6.58
CA ALA A 12 -13.60 13.97 5.97
C ALA A 12 -12.81 12.74 5.47
N CYS A 13 -11.50 12.82 5.41
CA CYS A 13 -10.65 11.76 4.90
C CYS A 13 -10.33 10.72 5.98
N LYS A 14 -10.72 9.46 5.74
CA LYS A 14 -10.47 8.34 6.68
C LYS A 14 -8.98 8.11 6.96
N ALA A 15 -8.13 8.31 5.98
CA ALA A 15 -6.67 8.20 6.16
C ALA A 15 -6.15 9.31 7.09
N CYS A 16 -6.58 10.55 6.91
CA CYS A 16 -6.20 11.67 7.76
C CYS A 16 -6.73 11.53 9.19
N GLN A 17 -7.91 10.93 9.36
CA GLN A 17 -8.50 10.63 10.66
C GLN A 17 -7.82 9.46 11.40
N GLY A 18 -6.98 8.70 10.72
CA GLY A 18 -6.39 7.47 11.25
C GLY A 18 -7.39 6.31 11.43
N SER A 19 -8.58 6.41 10.81
CA SER A 19 -9.60 5.35 10.84
C SER A 19 -9.41 4.31 9.73
N TRP A 20 -8.51 4.57 8.78
CA TRP A 20 -8.11 3.67 7.70
C TRP A 20 -6.67 4.00 7.27
N PRO A 21 -5.83 3.00 6.94
CA PRO A 21 -5.99 1.54 7.14
C PRO A 21 -6.05 1.15 8.63
N ARG A 22 -6.37 -0.12 8.91
CA ARG A 22 -6.40 -0.64 10.29
C ARG A 22 -5.02 -0.58 10.93
N ALA A 23 -4.96 -0.14 12.19
CA ALA A 23 -3.70 0.02 12.92
C ALA A 23 -2.95 -1.29 13.14
N ASP A 24 -3.67 -2.40 13.33
CA ASP A 24 -3.08 -3.74 13.50
C ASP A 24 -2.49 -4.33 12.20
N HIS A 25 -2.74 -3.70 11.07
CA HIS A 25 -2.15 -4.03 9.75
C HIS A 25 -0.88 -3.25 9.43
N PHE A 26 -0.43 -2.36 10.31
CA PHE A 26 0.75 -1.53 10.11
C PHE A 26 2.01 -2.38 9.93
N ILE A 27 2.77 -2.10 8.87
CA ILE A 27 4.03 -2.77 8.57
C ILE A 27 5.22 -1.87 8.92
N ALA A 28 5.28 -0.67 8.34
CA ALA A 28 6.43 0.20 8.51
C ALA A 28 6.15 1.66 8.20
N ASP A 29 6.88 2.54 8.86
CA ASP A 29 7.09 3.93 8.50
C ASP A 29 8.21 4.00 7.46
N LEU A 30 7.92 4.57 6.29
CA LEU A 30 8.87 4.66 5.17
C LEU A 30 9.49 6.06 5.04
N GLY A 31 8.94 7.05 5.73
CA GLY A 31 9.36 8.44 5.66
C GLY A 31 8.21 9.34 5.21
N LEU A 32 7.93 9.43 3.92
CA LEU A 32 6.76 10.16 3.39
C LEU A 32 5.47 9.36 3.51
N SER A 33 5.56 8.05 3.51
CA SER A 33 4.42 7.13 3.53
C SER A 33 4.54 6.08 4.61
N ASN A 34 3.44 5.39 4.86
CA ASN A 34 3.37 4.21 5.70
C ASN A 34 2.90 3.01 4.89
N ALA A 35 3.46 1.83 5.20
CA ALA A 35 3.02 0.57 4.62
C ALA A 35 2.07 -0.17 5.57
N TYR A 36 1.00 -0.76 5.00
CA TYR A 36 0.01 -1.56 5.72
C TYR A 36 -0.36 -2.80 4.90
N LEU A 37 -0.62 -3.90 5.56
CA LEU A 37 -1.25 -5.04 4.89
C LEU A 37 -2.71 -4.67 4.55
N HIS A 38 -3.17 -4.98 3.34
CA HIS A 38 -4.56 -4.77 2.94
C HIS A 38 -5.49 -5.74 3.69
N ASP A 39 -6.72 -5.32 3.97
CA ASP A 39 -7.70 -6.16 4.68
C ASP A 39 -7.97 -7.47 3.94
N ASP A 40 -8.18 -7.37 2.62
CA ASP A 40 -8.40 -8.54 1.79
C ASP A 40 -7.08 -9.20 1.40
N GLN A 41 -6.89 -10.42 1.86
CA GLN A 41 -5.72 -11.24 1.57
C GLN A 41 -6.05 -12.43 0.66
N PHE A 42 -7.11 -12.32 -0.15
CA PHE A 42 -7.40 -13.31 -1.20
C PHE A 42 -6.20 -13.42 -2.17
N PHE A 43 -5.62 -12.28 -2.54
CA PHE A 43 -4.29 -12.21 -3.14
C PHE A 43 -3.26 -12.02 -2.03
N PRO A 44 -2.51 -13.08 -1.63
CA PRO A 44 -1.63 -13.00 -0.48
C PRO A 44 -0.55 -11.92 -0.63
N GLY A 45 -0.36 -11.13 0.42
CA GLY A 45 0.63 -10.07 0.43
C GLY A 45 0.15 -8.73 -0.14
N TRP A 46 -1.11 -8.62 -0.53
CA TRP A 46 -1.67 -7.33 -0.95
C TRP A 46 -1.41 -6.28 0.13
N THR A 47 -0.69 -5.23 -0.23
CA THR A 47 -0.17 -4.21 0.67
C THR A 47 -0.56 -2.82 0.17
N LEU A 48 -0.77 -1.91 1.11
CA LEU A 48 -1.03 -0.49 0.87
C LEU A 48 0.21 0.33 1.23
N VAL A 49 0.54 1.30 0.40
CA VAL A 49 1.49 2.37 0.73
C VAL A 49 0.72 3.68 0.74
N VAL A 50 0.56 4.27 1.90
CA VAL A 50 -0.32 5.42 2.14
C VAL A 50 0.51 6.65 2.45
N LEU A 51 0.36 7.70 1.68
CA LEU A 51 1.03 8.99 1.93
C LEU A 51 0.59 9.53 3.31
N LYS A 52 1.53 10.03 4.11
CA LYS A 52 1.21 10.52 5.46
C LYS A 52 0.40 11.81 5.44
N ARG A 53 0.81 12.80 4.61
CA ARG A 53 0.06 14.03 4.47
C ARG A 53 -1.10 13.89 3.49
N HIS A 54 -2.11 14.74 3.60
CA HIS A 54 -3.20 14.74 2.64
C HIS A 54 -2.74 15.29 1.28
N ALA A 55 -2.93 14.50 0.25
CA ALA A 55 -2.88 14.90 -1.15
C ALA A 55 -3.70 13.90 -1.96
N THR A 56 -4.36 14.38 -3.00
CA THR A 56 -5.25 13.57 -3.84
C THR A 56 -4.60 13.18 -5.17
N GLU A 57 -3.61 13.96 -5.62
CA GLU A 57 -2.97 13.78 -6.92
C GLU A 57 -1.44 13.88 -6.82
N LEU A 58 -0.74 13.13 -7.66
CA LEU A 58 0.72 13.18 -7.70
C LEU A 58 1.27 14.58 -8.04
N PHE A 59 0.57 15.33 -8.87
CA PHE A 59 0.99 16.69 -9.21
C PHE A 59 0.81 17.70 -8.06
N HIS A 60 0.16 17.32 -6.96
CA HIS A 60 0.12 18.09 -5.72
C HIS A 60 1.40 17.93 -4.87
N LEU A 61 2.26 16.99 -5.22
CA LEU A 61 3.53 16.75 -4.55
C LEU A 61 4.66 17.53 -5.22
N ALA A 62 5.63 17.97 -4.44
CA ALA A 62 6.88 18.49 -5.00
C ALA A 62 7.64 17.40 -5.77
N PRO A 63 8.47 17.74 -6.77
CA PRO A 63 9.23 16.75 -7.53
C PRO A 63 10.08 15.83 -6.65
N THR A 64 10.70 16.34 -5.60
CA THR A 64 11.51 15.58 -4.64
C THR A 64 10.65 14.58 -3.84
N GLU A 65 9.43 14.98 -3.46
CA GLU A 65 8.49 14.09 -2.77
C GLU A 65 8.02 12.96 -3.70
N ARG A 66 7.77 13.25 -4.98
CA ARG A 66 7.41 12.20 -5.96
C ARG A 66 8.51 11.17 -6.13
N ILE A 67 9.75 11.62 -6.21
CA ILE A 67 10.92 10.73 -6.31
C ILE A 67 11.02 9.87 -5.06
N GLN A 68 10.98 10.47 -3.88
CA GLN A 68 11.05 9.73 -2.62
C GLN A 68 9.90 8.74 -2.46
N LEU A 69 8.67 9.15 -2.77
CA LEU A 69 7.51 8.27 -2.70
C LEU A 69 7.65 7.07 -3.64
N MET A 70 8.18 7.26 -4.84
CA MET A 70 8.42 6.16 -5.77
C MET A 70 9.50 5.20 -5.29
N GLU A 71 10.55 5.70 -4.63
CA GLU A 71 11.57 4.87 -3.97
C GLU A 71 10.95 4.05 -2.82
N GLU A 72 10.08 4.65 -2.02
CA GLU A 72 9.36 3.94 -0.94
C GLU A 72 8.45 2.85 -1.49
N VAL A 73 7.67 3.13 -2.54
CA VAL A 73 6.84 2.14 -3.24
C VAL A 73 7.68 1.00 -3.80
N SER A 74 8.81 1.32 -4.44
CA SER A 74 9.72 0.33 -5.03
C SER A 74 10.35 -0.58 -3.98
N LEU A 75 10.72 -0.02 -2.83
CA LEU A 75 11.27 -0.78 -1.69
C LEU A 75 10.26 -1.81 -1.16
N VAL A 76 9.00 -1.38 -0.97
CA VAL A 76 7.93 -2.28 -0.51
C VAL A 76 7.66 -3.35 -1.56
N ALA A 77 7.57 -2.98 -2.83
CA ALA A 77 7.34 -3.93 -3.93
C ALA A 77 8.44 -5.00 -4.02
N GLN A 78 9.70 -4.61 -3.89
CA GLN A 78 10.83 -5.54 -3.87
C GLN A 78 10.75 -6.51 -2.68
N SER A 79 10.41 -6.01 -1.50
CA SER A 79 10.24 -6.84 -0.31
C SER A 79 9.09 -7.84 -0.46
N LEU A 80 7.96 -7.40 -1.01
CA LEU A 80 6.83 -8.27 -1.35
C LEU A 80 7.22 -9.36 -2.34
N ALA A 81 7.93 -9.00 -3.40
CA ALA A 81 8.37 -9.96 -4.42
C ALA A 81 9.24 -11.07 -3.82
N ARG A 82 10.12 -10.73 -2.88
CA ARG A 82 10.96 -11.71 -2.17
C ARG A 82 10.17 -12.58 -1.21
N VAL A 83 9.35 -11.98 -0.35
CA VAL A 83 8.62 -12.70 0.71
C VAL A 83 7.60 -13.68 0.13
N TYR A 84 6.95 -13.31 -0.96
CA TYR A 84 5.88 -14.09 -1.58
C TYR A 84 6.31 -14.83 -2.85
N GLU A 85 7.59 -14.72 -3.25
CA GLU A 85 8.12 -15.30 -4.49
C GLU A 85 7.26 -14.92 -5.70
N ALA A 86 6.88 -13.63 -5.75
CA ALA A 86 5.95 -13.13 -6.74
C ALA A 86 6.56 -13.09 -8.14
N ARG A 87 5.80 -13.53 -9.14
CA ARG A 87 6.17 -13.42 -10.56
C ARG A 87 6.03 -11.99 -11.09
N LYS A 88 5.12 -11.23 -10.51
CA LYS A 88 4.83 -9.84 -10.86
C LYS A 88 4.28 -9.11 -9.64
N ILE A 89 4.57 -7.84 -9.54
CA ILE A 89 3.84 -6.92 -8.64
C ILE A 89 2.93 -6.05 -9.51
N ASN A 90 1.65 -6.00 -9.20
CA ASN A 90 0.77 -4.96 -9.74
C ASN A 90 0.85 -3.72 -8.86
N TYR A 91 0.98 -2.57 -9.50
CA TYR A 91 1.03 -1.25 -8.86
C TYR A 91 -0.22 -0.49 -9.30
N GLU A 92 -1.06 -0.10 -8.37
CA GLU A 92 -2.28 0.61 -8.69
C GLU A 92 -2.45 1.84 -7.82
N LEU A 93 -2.66 2.99 -8.45
CA LEU A 93 -2.92 4.26 -7.80
C LEU A 93 -4.29 4.76 -8.28
N LEU A 94 -5.34 4.42 -7.56
CA LEU A 94 -6.71 4.70 -7.96
C LEU A 94 -7.27 5.96 -7.27
N GLY A 95 -7.76 5.86 -6.05
CA GLY A 95 -8.25 7.01 -5.28
C GLY A 95 -9.68 7.45 -5.56
N ASN A 96 -10.45 6.68 -6.34
CA ASN A 96 -11.84 7.03 -6.66
C ASN A 96 -12.76 7.00 -5.43
N GLN A 97 -12.57 6.04 -4.54
CA GLN A 97 -13.39 5.90 -3.33
C GLN A 97 -12.81 6.68 -2.14
N LEU A 98 -11.49 6.70 -2.02
CA LEU A 98 -10.77 7.45 -1.02
C LEU A 98 -9.78 8.39 -1.71
N PRO A 99 -10.11 9.68 -1.85
CA PRO A 99 -9.24 10.66 -2.50
C PRO A 99 -8.09 11.10 -1.59
N HIS A 100 -7.17 10.18 -1.36
CA HIS A 100 -5.93 10.33 -0.62
C HIS A 100 -4.90 9.40 -1.27
N ILE A 101 -3.73 9.91 -1.61
CA ILE A 101 -2.71 9.10 -2.33
C ILE A 101 -2.38 7.85 -1.53
N HIS A 102 -2.73 6.71 -2.10
CA HIS A 102 -2.36 5.39 -1.61
C HIS A 102 -2.18 4.42 -2.78
N TRP A 103 -1.11 3.66 -2.71
CA TRP A 103 -0.78 2.62 -3.68
C TRP A 103 -1.31 1.28 -3.21
N HIS A 104 -1.90 0.51 -4.12
CA HIS A 104 -2.10 -0.91 -3.96
C HIS A 104 -0.93 -1.65 -4.61
N LEU A 105 -0.23 -2.46 -3.85
CA LEU A 105 0.84 -3.33 -4.32
C LEU A 105 0.38 -4.77 -4.15
N ILE A 106 0.18 -5.46 -5.26
CA ILE A 106 -0.40 -6.81 -5.24
C ILE A 106 0.61 -7.80 -5.82
N PRO A 107 1.15 -8.72 -4.99
CA PRO A 107 1.94 -9.83 -5.49
C PRO A 107 1.08 -10.77 -6.34
N ARG A 108 1.53 -11.05 -7.56
CA ARG A 108 0.88 -12.01 -8.44
C ARG A 108 1.74 -13.27 -8.47
N LEU A 109 1.20 -14.35 -7.87
CA LEU A 109 1.94 -15.56 -7.58
C LEU A 109 1.83 -16.61 -8.72
N ALA A 110 2.61 -17.68 -8.62
CA ALA A 110 2.57 -18.77 -9.60
C ALA A 110 1.19 -19.45 -9.71
N ASN A 111 0.47 -19.50 -8.58
CA ASN A 111 -0.88 -20.10 -8.47
C ASN A 111 -2.00 -19.06 -8.51
N ASP A 112 -1.74 -17.89 -9.05
CA ASP A 112 -2.74 -16.83 -9.19
C ASP A 112 -3.94 -17.33 -9.99
N PRO A 113 -5.18 -17.18 -9.48
CA PRO A 113 -6.37 -17.69 -10.16
C PRO A 113 -6.73 -16.92 -11.44
N ALA A 114 -6.18 -15.70 -11.62
CA ALA A 114 -6.44 -14.87 -12.80
C ALA A 114 -5.18 -14.05 -13.15
N PRO A 115 -4.10 -14.70 -13.63
CA PRO A 115 -2.77 -14.08 -13.75
C PRO A 115 -2.70 -12.94 -14.78
N HIS A 116 -3.68 -12.84 -15.67
CA HIS A 116 -3.73 -11.83 -16.73
C HIS A 116 -4.78 -10.72 -16.48
N GLU A 117 -5.50 -10.80 -15.36
CA GLU A 117 -6.56 -9.87 -15.03
C GLU A 117 -6.19 -8.99 -13.84
N PRO A 118 -6.64 -7.71 -13.79
CA PRO A 118 -6.53 -6.93 -12.57
C PRO A 118 -7.40 -7.54 -11.47
N VAL A 119 -6.95 -7.41 -10.22
CA VAL A 119 -7.60 -8.06 -9.07
C VAL A 119 -9.08 -7.66 -8.91
N TRP A 120 -9.45 -6.46 -9.31
CA TRP A 120 -10.81 -5.92 -9.23
C TRP A 120 -11.84 -6.65 -10.11
N ARG A 121 -11.39 -7.42 -11.10
CA ARG A 121 -12.25 -8.25 -11.95
C ARG A 121 -12.48 -9.64 -11.41
N VAL A 122 -11.73 -10.03 -10.40
CA VAL A 122 -11.81 -11.37 -9.81
C VAL A 122 -12.87 -11.36 -8.70
N LYS A 123 -13.98 -12.02 -8.95
CA LYS A 123 -15.02 -12.20 -7.94
C LYS A 123 -14.55 -13.23 -6.91
N HIS A 124 -14.56 -12.86 -5.64
CA HIS A 124 -14.19 -13.71 -4.52
C HIS A 124 -14.77 -13.16 -3.22
N ASP A 125 -14.83 -14.01 -2.22
CA ASP A 125 -15.17 -13.59 -0.87
C ASP A 125 -13.98 -12.92 -0.18
N LEU A 126 -14.26 -11.93 0.66
CA LEU A 126 -13.26 -11.24 1.45
C LEU A 126 -12.49 -12.24 2.33
N LYS A 127 -11.16 -12.26 2.18
CA LYS A 127 -10.29 -13.13 2.98
C LYS A 127 -9.52 -12.31 4.00
N LEU A 128 -10.07 -12.21 5.19
CA LEU A 128 -9.41 -11.55 6.32
C LEU A 128 -8.36 -12.48 6.95
N ARG A 129 -7.28 -11.88 7.44
CA ARG A 129 -6.36 -12.53 8.38
C ARG A 129 -6.56 -11.93 9.76
N SER A 130 -6.37 -12.73 10.79
CA SER A 130 -6.49 -12.28 12.17
C SER A 130 -5.51 -13.02 13.09
N GLY A 131 -5.32 -12.52 14.31
CA GLY A 131 -4.49 -13.16 15.32
C GLY A 131 -3.06 -13.43 14.84
N SER A 132 -2.59 -14.66 15.04
CA SER A 132 -1.20 -15.05 14.72
C SER A 132 -0.89 -15.03 13.23
N GLU A 133 -1.87 -15.30 12.36
CA GLU A 133 -1.67 -15.24 10.90
C GLU A 133 -1.37 -13.81 10.45
N LEU A 134 -2.13 -12.83 10.95
CA LEU A 134 -1.90 -11.42 10.66
C LEU A 134 -0.53 -10.97 11.17
N GLN A 135 -0.24 -11.27 12.45
CA GLN A 135 1.03 -10.92 13.07
C GLN A 135 2.23 -11.51 12.31
N SER A 136 2.14 -12.78 11.91
CA SER A 136 3.19 -13.45 11.15
C SER A 136 3.41 -12.79 9.79
N ALA A 137 2.35 -12.46 9.06
CA ALA A 137 2.45 -11.79 7.77
C ALA A 137 3.09 -10.40 7.89
N VAL A 138 2.67 -9.62 8.89
CA VAL A 138 3.25 -8.29 9.16
C VAL A 138 4.72 -8.39 9.53
N GLN A 139 5.09 -9.30 10.46
CA GLN A 139 6.48 -9.47 10.89
C GLN A 139 7.41 -9.89 9.75
N ARG A 140 6.99 -10.80 8.89
CA ARG A 140 7.77 -11.21 7.72
C ARG A 140 8.09 -10.02 6.80
N LEU A 141 7.12 -9.15 6.57
CA LEU A 141 7.31 -7.96 5.75
C LEU A 141 8.17 -6.90 6.46
N GLN A 142 8.01 -6.72 7.77
CA GLN A 142 8.88 -5.84 8.56
C GLN A 142 10.35 -6.26 8.47
N GLN A 143 10.62 -7.56 8.62
CA GLN A 143 11.98 -8.11 8.50
C GLN A 143 12.57 -7.91 7.11
N ALA A 144 11.76 -8.16 6.06
CA ALA A 144 12.19 -7.99 4.68
C ALA A 144 12.51 -6.53 4.35
N LEU A 145 11.69 -5.59 4.82
CA LEU A 145 11.92 -4.14 4.66
C LEU A 145 13.15 -3.67 5.42
N HIS A 146 13.36 -4.16 6.64
CA HIS A 146 14.54 -3.83 7.43
C HIS A 146 15.83 -4.29 6.73
N SER A 147 15.83 -5.49 6.16
CA SER A 147 16.99 -6.05 5.45
C SER A 147 17.25 -5.41 4.09
N ALA A 148 16.28 -4.72 3.52
CA ALA A 148 16.37 -4.07 2.20
C ALA A 148 16.80 -2.59 2.27
N ARG A 149 16.83 -1.99 3.46
CA ARG A 149 17.30 -0.61 3.73
C ARG A 149 18.84 -0.55 3.92
#